data_97a05b18110a4b574269e033f291e576
#
_entry.id   97a05b18110a4b574269e033f291e576
#
_cell.length_a   1.000
_cell.length_b   1.000
_cell.length_c   1.000
_cell.angle_alpha   90.00
_cell.angle_beta   90.00
_cell.angle_gamma   90.00
#
_symmetry.space_group_name_H-M   'P 1'
#
loop_
_entity.id
_entity.type
_entity.pdbx_description
1 polymer ?
#
loop_
_entity_poly.entity_id
_entity_poly.type
_entity_poly.pdbx_seq_one_letter_code
_entity_poly.pdbx_strand_id
1 'polypeptide(L)'
;MPLTRVHRATGARTALGALAAALVVAVTALSGCASGEREEDGAPRRAALRLPPRHAGFDYQIGGAYPPPAGVRIVSRDRSDSPAPGLYNICYVNAFQAQPGERSSWPADLLLRDARGRVVVDEDWDEPLLDIGTPARRDRVARRVNRWIDGCADKGFDAVEPDNYDSYTRSHRLLTASDATAFMRLLSRHAHARRLAVGQKNTAELAGRRERAGLDFAVTEECGQYDECEVYAKAFDDRVVDIEYTDAGLRAARARWGDRLSIVRRDRDVSTPGSAGYVRKARQESSGGTAVRAPYRRTVVSRCCPVR
;
A
#
# COMPACT_ATOMS: atom_id res chain seq x y z
N MET A 1 50.64 -33.62 27.43
CA MET A 1 50.74 -34.95 28.09
C MET A 1 49.59 -35.13 29.06
N PRO A 2 48.95 -36.29 29.18
CA PRO A 2 48.61 -37.34 28.17
C PRO A 2 47.07 -37.49 28.02
N LEU A 3 46.52 -37.83 26.92
CA LEU A 3 46.09 -39.11 26.29
C LEU A 3 45.65 -40.24 27.24
N THR A 4 44.38 -40.69 27.10
CA THR A 4 43.94 -42.11 27.17
C THR A 4 42.49 -42.15 26.60
N ARG A 5 42.26 -42.68 25.42
CA ARG A 5 42.03 -44.07 24.91
C ARG A 5 40.82 -44.79 25.55
N VAL A 6 39.78 -44.95 24.77
CA VAL A 6 39.22 -46.12 24.08
C VAL A 6 38.59 -47.22 24.97
N HIS A 7 37.31 -47.55 24.70
CA HIS A 7 36.93 -48.98 24.55
C HIS A 7 35.65 -49.12 23.67
N ARG A 8 35.83 -49.91 22.63
CA ARG A 8 34.78 -50.60 21.83
C ARG A 8 34.27 -51.80 22.61
N ALA A 9 33.01 -52.14 22.44
CA ALA A 9 32.51 -53.51 22.63
C ALA A 9 31.50 -53.84 21.54
N THR A 10 31.88 -54.78 20.76
CA THR A 10 31.13 -55.57 19.78
C THR A 10 30.41 -56.71 20.50
N GLY A 11 29.17 -57.05 20.03
CA GLY A 11 28.47 -58.24 20.47
C GLY A 11 27.39 -58.63 19.45
N ALA A 12 27.61 -59.78 18.85
CA ALA A 12 26.87 -60.32 17.69
C ALA A 12 25.87 -61.44 18.08
N ARG A 13 24.93 -61.67 17.12
CA ARG A 13 24.22 -62.94 16.82
C ARG A 13 23.12 -63.38 17.81
N THR A 14 21.91 -63.71 17.30
CA THR A 14 21.61 -65.00 16.64
C THR A 14 20.25 -64.98 15.96
N ALA A 15 20.16 -65.67 14.84
CA ALA A 15 18.99 -65.99 14.04
C ALA A 15 18.29 -67.29 14.56
N LEU A 16 17.01 -67.42 14.30
CA LEU A 16 16.20 -68.66 14.05
C LEU A 16 14.79 -68.15 13.79
N GLY A 17 14.07 -68.35 12.69
CA GLY A 17 13.89 -69.55 11.92
C GLY A 17 12.58 -70.30 12.33
N ALA A 18 11.44 -70.06 11.61
CA ALA A 18 10.43 -71.06 11.42
C ALA A 18 9.39 -70.67 10.36
N LEU A 19 9.25 -71.59 9.41
CA LEU A 19 8.23 -71.64 8.37
C LEU A 19 6.83 -71.95 8.95
N ALA A 20 5.76 -71.48 8.31
CA ALA A 20 4.67 -72.36 7.78
C ALA A 20 3.49 -71.53 7.33
N ALA A 21 3.08 -71.76 6.22
CA ALA A 21 1.87 -72.30 5.58
C ALA A 21 1.01 -71.27 4.87
N ALA A 22 0.96 -71.45 3.58
CA ALA A 22 0.06 -70.89 2.60
C ALA A 22 -1.39 -71.34 2.81
N LEU A 23 -2.32 -70.40 2.75
CA LEU A 23 -3.72 -70.64 2.43
C LEU A 23 -4.14 -69.66 1.30
N VAL A 24 -4.29 -70.24 0.12
CA VAL A 24 -4.84 -69.61 -1.07
C VAL A 24 -6.36 -69.60 -0.92
N VAL A 25 -6.95 -68.41 -0.76
CA VAL A 25 -8.40 -68.28 -0.99
C VAL A 25 -8.53 -67.27 -2.17
N ALA A 26 -8.94 -67.88 -3.30
CA ALA A 26 -9.33 -67.09 -4.47
C ALA A 26 -10.71 -66.46 -4.21
N VAL A 27 -10.78 -65.20 -4.14
CA VAL A 27 -12.04 -64.41 -4.23
C VAL A 27 -11.99 -63.59 -5.50
N THR A 28 -12.89 -63.94 -6.40
CA THR A 28 -13.15 -63.27 -7.67
C THR A 28 -13.50 -61.80 -7.45
N ALA A 29 -12.68 -60.93 -8.02
CA ALA A 29 -12.91 -59.49 -8.05
C ALA A 29 -13.97 -59.13 -9.09
N LEU A 30 -15.09 -58.56 -8.64
CA LEU A 30 -15.94 -57.75 -9.47
C LEU A 30 -15.28 -56.34 -9.56
N SER A 31 -14.84 -56.02 -10.78
CA SER A 31 -14.35 -54.69 -11.13
C SER A 31 -15.51 -53.67 -11.10
N GLY A 32 -15.65 -52.96 -10.02
CA GLY A 32 -16.42 -51.73 -9.96
C GLY A 32 -15.45 -50.54 -10.14
N CYS A 33 -15.45 -49.91 -11.29
CA CYS A 33 -14.83 -48.58 -11.46
C CYS A 33 -15.61 -47.57 -10.64
N ALA A 34 -15.21 -47.34 -9.39
CA ALA A 34 -15.53 -46.15 -8.65
C ALA A 34 -14.38 -45.16 -8.88
N SER A 35 -14.60 -44.22 -9.78
CA SER A 35 -13.82 -42.99 -9.83
C SER A 35 -14.00 -42.24 -8.52
N GLY A 36 -13.14 -42.51 -7.55
CA GLY A 36 -12.98 -41.72 -6.35
C GLY A 36 -12.42 -40.36 -6.76
N GLU A 37 -13.29 -39.38 -6.92
CA GLU A 37 -12.89 -38.01 -6.82
C GLU A 37 -12.26 -37.83 -5.44
N ARG A 38 -10.94 -37.67 -5.42
CA ARG A 38 -10.27 -37.18 -4.24
C ARG A 38 -10.76 -35.73 -4.08
N GLU A 39 -11.66 -35.50 -3.14
CA GLU A 39 -11.84 -34.20 -2.54
C GLU A 39 -10.44 -33.76 -2.04
N GLU A 40 -9.76 -32.94 -2.81
CA GLU A 40 -8.62 -32.16 -2.30
C GLU A 40 -9.17 -31.34 -1.13
N ASP A 41 -8.76 -31.72 0.07
CA ASP A 41 -9.00 -31.05 1.32
C ASP A 41 -8.54 -29.58 1.13
N GLY A 42 -9.50 -28.74 0.76
CA GLY A 42 -9.29 -27.35 0.40
C GLY A 42 -8.84 -26.57 1.63
N ALA A 43 -7.53 -26.53 1.87
CA ALA A 43 -6.99 -25.49 2.72
C ALA A 43 -7.60 -24.14 2.26
N PRO A 44 -8.18 -23.33 3.15
CA PRO A 44 -8.86 -22.11 2.74
C PRO A 44 -7.88 -21.27 1.93
N ARG A 45 -8.16 -21.12 0.63
CA ARG A 45 -7.40 -20.28 -0.28
C ARG A 45 -7.32 -18.90 0.40
N ARG A 46 -6.13 -18.50 0.87
CA ARG A 46 -5.92 -17.16 1.41
C ARG A 46 -6.50 -16.19 0.41
N ALA A 47 -7.56 -15.48 0.78
CA ALA A 47 -8.15 -14.48 -0.09
C ALA A 47 -7.05 -13.53 -0.55
N ALA A 48 -6.95 -13.33 -1.87
CA ALA A 48 -5.94 -12.45 -2.46
C ALA A 48 -6.09 -11.04 -1.88
N LEU A 49 -4.97 -10.33 -1.72
CA LEU A 49 -4.98 -8.92 -1.33
C LEU A 49 -5.82 -8.12 -2.33
N ARG A 50 -6.67 -7.24 -1.81
CA ARG A 50 -7.38 -6.28 -2.64
C ARG A 50 -6.43 -5.15 -2.98
N LEU A 51 -6.13 -4.96 -4.26
CA LEU A 51 -5.26 -3.88 -4.74
C LEU A 51 -6.10 -2.69 -5.24
N PRO A 52 -5.54 -1.46 -5.23
CA PRO A 52 -6.25 -0.31 -5.76
C PRO A 52 -6.55 -0.51 -7.24
N PRO A 53 -7.76 -0.12 -7.71
CA PRO A 53 -8.06 -0.14 -9.13
C PRO A 53 -7.15 0.83 -9.89
N ARG A 54 -6.68 0.42 -11.07
CA ARG A 54 -5.92 1.31 -11.94
C ARG A 54 -6.82 2.41 -12.49
N HIS A 55 -6.25 3.56 -12.79
CA HIS A 55 -6.92 4.66 -13.47
C HIS A 55 -8.33 4.94 -12.93
N ALA A 56 -8.41 5.21 -11.64
CA ALA A 56 -9.65 5.48 -10.94
C ALA A 56 -9.68 6.91 -10.39
N GLY A 57 -10.88 7.45 -10.17
CA GLY A 57 -11.02 8.72 -9.45
C GLY A 57 -10.42 8.58 -8.05
N PHE A 58 -9.52 9.47 -7.69
CA PHE A 58 -8.78 9.47 -6.44
C PHE A 58 -9.01 10.77 -5.66
N ASP A 59 -9.06 10.66 -4.34
CA ASP A 59 -9.05 11.82 -3.44
C ASP A 59 -8.11 11.58 -2.26
N TYR A 60 -7.34 12.61 -1.94
CA TYR A 60 -6.35 12.60 -0.85
C TYR A 60 -6.87 13.46 0.29
N GLN A 61 -7.26 12.85 1.42
CA GLN A 61 -7.99 13.46 2.53
C GLN A 61 -7.25 13.28 3.87
N ILE A 62 -5.90 13.29 3.88
CA ILE A 62 -5.13 13.07 5.11
C ILE A 62 -5.20 14.22 6.10
N GLY A 63 -5.57 15.42 5.66
CA GLY A 63 -5.78 16.57 6.55
C GLY A 63 -7.18 16.63 7.17
N GLY A 64 -8.03 15.61 6.91
CA GLY A 64 -9.36 15.47 7.49
C GLY A 64 -10.36 14.84 6.54
N ALA A 65 -11.19 13.94 7.07
CA ALA A 65 -12.17 13.21 6.27
C ALA A 65 -13.38 14.08 5.90
N TYR A 66 -13.83 13.97 4.66
CA TYR A 66 -15.09 14.54 4.17
C TYR A 66 -15.74 13.59 3.14
N PRO A 67 -17.04 13.77 2.80
CA PRO A 67 -17.68 12.96 1.78
C PRO A 67 -16.94 13.08 0.46
N PRO A 68 -16.37 11.97 -0.08
CA PRO A 68 -15.67 12.02 -1.36
C PRO A 68 -16.61 12.49 -2.49
N PRO A 69 -16.15 13.35 -3.40
CA PRO A 69 -16.94 13.77 -4.55
C PRO A 69 -17.35 12.60 -5.45
N ALA A 70 -18.39 12.79 -6.25
CA ALA A 70 -18.83 11.80 -7.23
C ALA A 70 -17.68 11.36 -8.15
N GLY A 71 -17.63 10.08 -8.52
CA GLY A 71 -16.59 9.48 -9.36
C GLY A 71 -15.30 9.10 -8.64
N VAL A 72 -15.12 9.50 -7.39
CA VAL A 72 -14.03 9.00 -6.54
C VAL A 72 -14.25 7.51 -6.24
N ARG A 73 -13.22 6.70 -6.43
CA ARG A 73 -13.22 5.26 -6.17
C ARG A 73 -12.10 4.84 -5.24
N ILE A 74 -11.10 5.70 -5.05
CA ILE A 74 -9.97 5.52 -4.14
C ILE A 74 -9.89 6.75 -3.24
N VAL A 75 -9.73 6.54 -1.94
CA VAL A 75 -9.49 7.62 -0.98
C VAL A 75 -8.37 7.25 -0.02
N SER A 76 -7.44 8.18 0.25
CA SER A 76 -6.48 8.05 1.35
C SER A 76 -6.90 8.96 2.50
N ARG A 77 -6.90 8.45 3.72
CA ARG A 77 -7.25 9.14 4.96
C ARG A 77 -6.28 8.85 6.07
N ASP A 78 -6.12 9.78 6.98
CA ASP A 78 -5.32 9.56 8.18
C ASP A 78 -5.85 8.36 8.99
N ARG A 79 -4.94 7.66 9.68
CA ARG A 79 -5.25 6.51 10.52
C ARG A 79 -6.25 6.79 11.64
N SER A 80 -6.42 8.04 12.03
CA SER A 80 -7.41 8.47 13.02
C SER A 80 -8.84 8.48 12.48
N ASP A 81 -8.99 8.67 11.16
CA ASP A 81 -10.28 8.74 10.48
C ASP A 81 -10.91 7.36 10.23
N SER A 82 -12.14 7.38 9.72
CA SER A 82 -12.86 6.19 9.27
C SER A 82 -12.78 6.03 7.76
N PRO A 83 -12.76 4.80 7.22
CA PRO A 83 -12.82 4.56 5.79
C PRO A 83 -14.14 5.08 5.17
N ALA A 84 -14.09 5.50 3.90
CA ALA A 84 -15.28 5.89 3.16
C ALA A 84 -16.02 4.65 2.64
N PRO A 85 -17.32 4.48 2.95
CA PRO A 85 -18.07 3.29 2.55
C PRO A 85 -18.09 3.08 1.02
N GLY A 86 -17.89 1.84 0.58
CA GLY A 86 -18.00 1.44 -0.82
C GLY A 86 -16.82 1.82 -1.72
N LEU A 87 -15.79 2.48 -1.19
CA LEU A 87 -14.59 2.85 -1.92
C LEU A 87 -13.41 1.90 -1.61
N TYR A 88 -12.30 2.07 -2.33
CA TYR A 88 -11.01 1.55 -1.94
C TYR A 88 -10.35 2.54 -0.98
N ASN A 89 -10.05 2.10 0.23
CA ASN A 89 -9.60 2.96 1.31
C ASN A 89 -8.13 2.69 1.65
N ILE A 90 -7.30 3.72 1.56
CA ILE A 90 -5.89 3.71 1.95
C ILE A 90 -5.76 4.43 3.29
N CYS A 91 -5.14 3.77 4.26
CA CYS A 91 -4.86 4.32 5.57
C CYS A 91 -3.47 4.95 5.60
N TYR A 92 -3.40 6.26 5.72
CA TYR A 92 -2.15 6.99 5.91
C TYR A 92 -1.59 6.78 7.31
N VAL A 93 -0.32 6.46 7.40
CA VAL A 93 0.42 6.24 8.64
C VAL A 93 1.79 6.90 8.54
N ASN A 94 2.07 7.94 9.31
CA ASN A 94 3.43 8.47 9.43
C ASN A 94 4.29 7.42 10.15
N ALA A 95 5.03 6.64 9.38
CA ALA A 95 5.69 5.43 9.87
C ALA A 95 7.17 5.62 10.23
N PHE A 96 7.81 6.65 9.68
CA PHE A 96 9.26 6.86 9.78
C PHE A 96 9.63 8.08 10.61
N GLN A 97 8.66 8.90 10.98
CA GLN A 97 8.85 10.13 11.76
C GLN A 97 7.81 10.20 12.88
N ALA A 98 8.06 11.02 13.88
CA ALA A 98 7.10 11.32 14.93
C ALA A 98 6.34 12.58 14.57
N GLN A 99 5.03 12.51 14.41
CA GLN A 99 4.19 13.67 14.09
C GLN A 99 4.35 14.79 15.13
N PRO A 100 4.09 16.06 14.74
CA PRO A 100 4.08 17.16 15.68
C PRO A 100 3.18 16.85 16.88
N GLY A 101 3.69 17.09 18.09
CA GLY A 101 3.00 16.75 19.33
C GLY A 101 3.12 15.30 19.81
N GLU A 102 3.53 14.34 18.96
CA GLU A 102 3.72 12.94 19.36
C GLU A 102 5.14 12.63 19.89
N ARG A 103 6.08 13.57 19.81
CA ARG A 103 7.47 13.36 20.24
C ARG A 103 7.59 12.75 21.65
N SER A 104 6.83 13.27 22.60
CA SER A 104 6.85 12.80 24.00
C SER A 104 6.26 11.39 24.18
N SER A 105 5.48 10.92 23.23
CA SER A 105 4.89 9.59 23.25
C SER A 105 5.89 8.50 22.81
N TRP A 106 6.99 8.88 22.15
CA TRP A 106 8.02 7.96 21.69
C TRP A 106 9.11 7.74 22.77
N PRO A 107 9.55 6.50 22.99
CA PRO A 107 10.75 6.25 23.81
C PRO A 107 11.93 7.03 23.24
N ALA A 108 12.65 7.76 24.11
CA ALA A 108 13.70 8.68 23.70
C ALA A 108 14.86 8.01 22.93
N ASP A 109 15.05 6.71 23.12
CA ASP A 109 16.06 5.88 22.46
C ASP A 109 15.60 5.33 21.09
N LEU A 110 14.34 5.59 20.72
CA LEU A 110 13.80 5.31 19.38
C LEU A 110 13.74 6.56 18.48
N LEU A 111 14.09 7.72 19.00
CA LEU A 111 14.30 8.92 18.19
C LEU A 111 15.77 8.95 17.72
N LEU A 112 15.96 9.18 16.41
CA LEU A 112 17.30 9.25 15.81
C LEU A 112 18.10 10.40 16.43
N ARG A 113 19.36 10.14 16.78
CA ARG A 113 20.25 11.14 17.39
C ARG A 113 21.55 11.26 16.62
N ASP A 114 22.04 12.49 16.53
CA ASP A 114 23.36 12.78 16.00
C ASP A 114 24.50 12.39 16.99
N ALA A 115 25.73 12.54 16.57
CA ALA A 115 26.90 12.23 17.39
C ALA A 115 27.00 13.08 18.68
N ARG A 116 26.25 14.19 18.77
CA ARG A 116 26.18 15.05 19.96
C ARG A 116 24.98 14.71 20.85
N GLY A 117 24.24 13.65 20.52
CA GLY A 117 23.05 13.23 21.26
C GLY A 117 21.79 14.05 20.97
N ARG A 118 21.82 15.01 20.03
CA ARG A 118 20.65 15.80 19.65
C ARG A 118 19.74 14.98 18.74
N VAL A 119 18.43 15.12 18.95
CA VAL A 119 17.43 14.49 18.08
C VAL A 119 17.54 15.09 16.68
N VAL A 120 17.57 14.24 15.65
CA VAL A 120 17.51 14.64 14.25
C VAL A 120 16.05 14.89 13.89
N VAL A 121 15.79 16.05 13.34
CA VAL A 121 14.44 16.51 12.98
C VAL A 121 14.40 16.81 11.49
N ASP A 122 13.32 16.44 10.83
CA ASP A 122 12.97 16.92 9.51
C ASP A 122 12.51 18.38 9.66
N GLU A 123 13.31 19.33 9.15
CA GLU A 123 13.08 20.75 9.37
C GLU A 123 11.86 21.30 8.60
N ASP A 124 11.46 20.63 7.51
CA ASP A 124 10.29 21.03 6.69
C ASP A 124 8.96 20.78 7.43
N TRP A 125 8.93 19.76 8.31
CA TRP A 125 7.71 19.31 9.01
C TRP A 125 7.80 19.40 10.53
N ASP A 126 8.96 19.79 11.11
CA ASP A 126 9.26 19.75 12.55
C ASP A 126 9.02 18.34 13.15
N GLU A 127 9.37 17.30 12.39
CA GLU A 127 9.14 15.91 12.76
C GLU A 127 10.45 15.16 13.10
N PRO A 128 10.63 14.70 14.36
CA PRO A 128 11.75 13.85 14.72
C PRO A 128 11.78 12.55 13.91
N LEU A 129 12.95 12.21 13.34
CA LEU A 129 13.15 10.95 12.65
C LEU A 129 13.20 9.79 13.66
N LEU A 130 12.62 8.65 13.28
CA LEU A 130 12.69 7.42 14.08
C LEU A 130 13.99 6.67 13.79
N ASP A 131 14.60 6.12 14.83
CA ASP A 131 15.85 5.36 14.70
C ASP A 131 15.58 3.92 14.26
N ILE A 132 15.71 3.70 12.97
CA ILE A 132 15.61 2.40 12.32
C ILE A 132 16.97 1.82 11.92
N GLY A 133 18.09 2.39 12.39
CA GLY A 133 19.44 2.04 11.98
C GLY A 133 19.91 0.66 12.44
N THR A 134 19.33 0.09 13.48
CA THR A 134 19.68 -1.26 13.94
C THR A 134 18.47 -2.21 13.92
N PRO A 135 18.68 -3.53 13.75
CA PRO A 135 17.59 -4.50 13.79
C PRO A 135 16.73 -4.38 15.06
N ALA A 136 17.36 -4.26 16.22
CA ALA A 136 16.65 -4.18 17.50
C ALA A 136 15.77 -2.92 17.61
N ARG A 137 16.24 -1.77 17.13
CA ARG A 137 15.46 -0.53 17.09
C ARG A 137 14.34 -0.62 16.06
N ARG A 138 14.64 -1.11 14.84
CA ARG A 138 13.63 -1.36 13.81
C ARG A 138 12.45 -2.21 14.33
N ASP A 139 12.75 -3.30 15.04
CA ASP A 139 11.73 -4.18 15.61
C ASP A 139 10.88 -3.45 16.66
N ARG A 140 11.49 -2.59 17.47
CA ARG A 140 10.75 -1.81 18.49
C ARG A 140 9.87 -0.74 17.85
N VAL A 141 10.37 -0.03 16.85
CA VAL A 141 9.59 0.95 16.08
C VAL A 141 8.45 0.22 15.35
N ALA A 142 8.76 -0.89 14.66
CA ALA A 142 7.75 -1.69 13.96
C ALA A 142 6.62 -2.16 14.88
N ARG A 143 6.91 -2.64 16.08
CA ARG A 143 5.86 -3.03 17.04
C ARG A 143 4.89 -1.90 17.37
N ARG A 144 5.35 -0.65 17.37
CA ARG A 144 4.48 0.50 17.62
C ARG A 144 3.65 0.83 16.37
N VAL A 145 4.29 0.94 15.21
CA VAL A 145 3.62 1.24 13.94
C VAL A 145 2.62 0.13 13.57
N ASN A 146 2.97 -1.13 13.83
CA ASN A 146 2.07 -2.27 13.57
C ASN A 146 0.76 -2.16 14.35
N ARG A 147 0.73 -1.58 15.55
CA ARG A 147 -0.55 -1.33 16.25
C ARG A 147 -1.43 -0.31 15.52
N TRP A 148 -0.84 0.66 14.83
CA TRP A 148 -1.59 1.59 13.97
C TRP A 148 -2.12 0.88 12.72
N ILE A 149 -1.28 0.02 12.11
CA ILE A 149 -1.69 -0.85 10.98
C ILE A 149 -2.84 -1.79 11.41
N ASP A 150 -2.77 -2.36 12.61
CA ASP A 150 -3.87 -3.15 13.18
C ASP A 150 -5.16 -2.33 13.28
N GLY A 151 -5.06 -1.09 13.78
CA GLY A 151 -6.19 -0.17 13.85
C GLY A 151 -6.79 0.16 12.48
N CYS A 152 -5.96 0.30 11.43
CA CYS A 152 -6.44 0.46 10.06
C CYS A 152 -7.21 -0.77 9.58
N ALA A 153 -6.67 -1.97 9.82
CA ALA A 153 -7.35 -3.22 9.45
C ALA A 153 -8.68 -3.39 10.18
N ASP A 154 -8.69 -3.11 11.49
CA ASP A 154 -9.90 -3.24 12.33
C ASP A 154 -11.01 -2.26 11.95
N LYS A 155 -10.64 -1.08 11.42
CA LYS A 155 -11.57 -0.10 10.86
C LYS A 155 -12.11 -0.49 9.47
N GLY A 156 -11.46 -1.44 8.76
CA GLY A 156 -11.88 -1.90 7.43
C GLY A 156 -11.26 -1.13 6.27
N PHE A 157 -10.07 -0.55 6.44
CA PHE A 157 -9.27 -0.07 5.32
C PHE A 157 -8.80 -1.25 4.44
N ASP A 158 -8.50 -0.98 3.17
CA ASP A 158 -8.01 -1.97 2.20
C ASP A 158 -6.49 -2.00 2.10
N ALA A 159 -5.85 -0.89 2.42
CA ALA A 159 -4.41 -0.69 2.30
C ALA A 159 -3.86 0.25 3.36
N VAL A 160 -2.54 0.25 3.49
CA VAL A 160 -1.79 1.26 4.25
C VAL A 160 -0.80 1.99 3.35
N GLU A 161 -0.59 3.26 3.66
CA GLU A 161 0.42 4.15 3.08
C GLU A 161 1.39 4.55 4.19
N PRO A 162 2.50 3.80 4.39
CA PRO A 162 3.53 4.17 5.35
C PRO A 162 4.35 5.34 4.81
N ASP A 163 4.15 6.53 5.37
CA ASP A 163 4.79 7.76 4.92
C ASP A 163 6.18 7.97 5.49
N ASN A 164 6.91 8.89 4.84
CA ASN A 164 8.28 9.27 5.13
C ASN A 164 9.31 8.15 4.88
N TYR A 165 9.05 7.28 3.88
CA TYR A 165 9.95 6.20 3.48
C TYR A 165 11.35 6.71 3.10
N ASP A 166 11.45 7.94 2.63
CA ASP A 166 12.67 8.66 2.25
C ASP A 166 13.40 9.36 3.40
N SER A 167 12.95 9.23 4.66
CA SER A 167 13.58 9.88 5.83
C SER A 167 15.09 9.67 5.94
N TYR A 168 15.62 8.56 5.38
CA TYR A 168 17.08 8.33 5.36
C TYR A 168 17.83 9.42 4.60
N THR A 169 17.21 10.09 3.63
CA THR A 169 17.85 11.20 2.87
C THR A 169 18.05 12.44 3.75
N ARG A 170 17.17 12.64 4.75
CA ARG A 170 17.18 13.75 5.71
C ARG A 170 17.89 13.39 7.04
N SER A 171 18.43 12.19 7.14
CA SER A 171 19.04 11.66 8.37
C SER A 171 20.49 12.10 8.60
N HIS A 172 21.04 13.03 7.84
CA HIS A 172 22.46 13.38 7.86
C HIS A 172 23.39 12.15 7.67
N ARG A 173 22.98 11.18 6.84
CA ARG A 173 23.65 9.90 6.56
C ARG A 173 23.72 8.93 7.76
N LEU A 174 22.92 9.14 8.79
CA LEU A 174 22.83 8.24 9.94
C LEU A 174 21.99 7.00 9.63
N LEU A 175 21.08 7.10 8.66
CA LEU A 175 20.27 6.02 8.12
C LEU A 175 20.56 5.83 6.64
N THR A 176 20.30 4.63 6.14
CA THR A 176 20.52 4.25 4.75
C THR A 176 19.24 3.79 4.08
N ALA A 177 19.19 3.82 2.73
CA ALA A 177 18.14 3.20 1.94
C ALA A 177 17.92 1.71 2.27
N SER A 178 18.97 1.02 2.72
CA SER A 178 18.88 -0.38 3.16
C SER A 178 18.15 -0.50 4.50
N ASP A 179 18.37 0.43 5.43
CA ASP A 179 17.64 0.46 6.72
C ASP A 179 16.16 0.74 6.49
N ALA A 180 15.85 1.73 5.64
CA ALA A 180 14.48 2.04 5.25
C ALA A 180 13.79 0.84 4.60
N THR A 181 14.43 0.18 3.63
CA THR A 181 13.89 -1.03 2.97
C THR A 181 13.68 -2.18 3.96
N ALA A 182 14.61 -2.38 4.89
CA ALA A 182 14.49 -3.42 5.92
C ALA A 182 13.35 -3.14 6.90
N PHE A 183 13.14 -1.88 7.27
CA PHE A 183 12.02 -1.48 8.11
C PHE A 183 10.68 -1.61 7.38
N MET A 184 10.58 -1.10 6.15
CA MET A 184 9.38 -1.25 5.32
C MET A 184 8.97 -2.71 5.18
N ARG A 185 9.93 -3.62 4.99
CA ARG A 185 9.65 -5.07 4.91
C ARG A 185 9.02 -5.63 6.19
N LEU A 186 9.35 -5.11 7.37
CA LEU A 186 8.70 -5.51 8.63
C LEU A 186 7.24 -5.09 8.64
N LEU A 187 6.97 -3.84 8.23
CA LEU A 187 5.62 -3.28 8.17
C LEU A 187 4.77 -4.01 7.12
N SER A 188 5.31 -4.24 5.93
CA SER A 188 4.60 -4.90 4.83
C SER A 188 4.19 -6.34 5.20
N ARG A 189 5.09 -7.11 5.82
CA ARG A 189 4.74 -8.47 6.29
C ARG A 189 3.61 -8.46 7.30
N HIS A 190 3.58 -7.48 8.20
CA HIS A 190 2.51 -7.34 9.17
C HIS A 190 1.19 -6.92 8.50
N ALA A 191 1.23 -5.91 7.64
CA ALA A 191 0.07 -5.44 6.89
C ALA A 191 -0.55 -6.56 6.04
N HIS A 192 0.26 -7.33 5.33
CA HIS A 192 -0.21 -8.48 4.54
C HIS A 192 -0.84 -9.58 5.42
N ALA A 193 -0.32 -9.81 6.63
CA ALA A 193 -0.96 -10.73 7.58
C ALA A 193 -2.34 -10.23 8.03
N ARG A 194 -2.55 -8.91 8.02
CA ARG A 194 -3.83 -8.23 8.28
C ARG A 194 -4.67 -8.01 7.02
N ARG A 195 -4.24 -8.54 5.86
CA ARG A 195 -4.87 -8.40 4.53
C ARG A 195 -4.93 -6.98 3.99
N LEU A 196 -4.04 -6.12 4.43
CA LEU A 196 -3.86 -4.78 3.88
C LEU A 196 -2.79 -4.80 2.80
N ALA A 197 -3.06 -4.18 1.65
CA ALA A 197 -2.03 -3.87 0.66
C ALA A 197 -1.14 -2.72 1.17
N VAL A 198 0.08 -2.61 0.66
CA VAL A 198 1.06 -1.61 1.13
C VAL A 198 1.51 -0.72 -0.01
N GLY A 199 1.32 0.58 0.14
CA GLY A 199 1.78 1.60 -0.80
C GLY A 199 3.22 2.01 -0.54
N GLN A 200 3.99 2.19 -1.63
CA GLN A 200 5.25 2.93 -1.57
C GLN A 200 4.94 4.43 -1.63
N LYS A 201 5.29 5.16 -0.57
CA LYS A 201 5.24 6.62 -0.62
C LYS A 201 6.52 7.16 -1.26
N ASN A 202 6.38 7.92 -2.36
CA ASN A 202 7.50 8.56 -3.04
C ASN A 202 8.73 7.64 -3.26
N THR A 203 9.95 8.20 -3.28
CA THR A 203 11.21 7.43 -3.25
C THR A 203 11.44 6.64 -4.55
N ALA A 204 11.42 7.31 -5.70
CA ALA A 204 11.53 6.70 -7.02
C ALA A 204 12.74 5.76 -7.16
N GLU A 205 13.87 6.12 -6.53
CA GLU A 205 15.11 5.33 -6.55
C GLU A 205 14.99 3.97 -5.84
N LEU A 206 13.96 3.78 -5.01
CA LEU A 206 13.68 2.50 -4.35
C LEU A 206 12.57 1.68 -5.03
N ALA A 207 11.90 2.20 -6.07
CA ALA A 207 10.83 1.49 -6.76
C ALA A 207 11.28 0.12 -7.30
N GLY A 208 12.53 0.01 -7.74
CA GLY A 208 13.13 -1.26 -8.15
C GLY A 208 13.32 -2.29 -7.00
N ARG A 209 13.15 -1.87 -5.75
CA ARG A 209 13.24 -2.75 -4.57
C ARG A 209 11.88 -3.16 -4.02
N ARG A 210 10.77 -2.81 -4.70
CA ARG A 210 9.39 -3.01 -4.24
C ARG A 210 9.12 -4.44 -3.74
N GLU A 211 9.58 -5.45 -4.47
CA GLU A 211 9.38 -6.85 -4.09
C GLU A 211 10.13 -7.21 -2.79
N ARG A 212 11.36 -6.71 -2.65
CA ARG A 212 12.17 -6.90 -1.43
C ARG A 212 11.54 -6.23 -0.21
N ALA A 213 10.92 -5.07 -0.40
CA ALA A 213 10.22 -4.33 0.63
C ALA A 213 8.78 -4.85 0.87
N GLY A 214 8.21 -5.61 -0.05
CA GLY A 214 6.83 -6.12 0.02
C GLY A 214 5.80 -5.04 -0.29
N LEU A 215 6.01 -4.25 -1.35
CA LEU A 215 5.15 -3.13 -1.74
C LEU A 215 4.29 -3.50 -2.94
N ASP A 216 3.02 -3.10 -2.94
CA ASP A 216 1.99 -3.57 -3.85
C ASP A 216 1.54 -2.51 -4.86
N PHE A 217 1.61 -1.22 -4.50
CA PHE A 217 1.24 -0.08 -5.31
C PHE A 217 2.07 1.14 -4.92
N ALA A 218 1.91 2.28 -5.61
CA ALA A 218 2.60 3.51 -5.26
C ALA A 218 1.63 4.64 -4.92
N VAL A 219 2.03 5.49 -3.98
CA VAL A 219 1.46 6.80 -3.66
C VAL A 219 2.54 7.82 -3.91
N THR A 220 2.34 8.68 -4.89
CA THR A 220 3.36 9.62 -5.34
C THR A 220 2.90 11.05 -5.16
N GLU A 221 3.82 11.92 -4.86
CA GLU A 221 3.60 13.36 -4.83
C GLU A 221 4.46 14.01 -5.89
N GLU A 222 3.81 14.81 -6.75
CA GLU A 222 4.46 15.61 -7.78
C GLU A 222 5.25 14.78 -8.82
N CYS A 223 4.87 13.48 -9.04
CA CYS A 223 5.60 12.66 -10.01
C CYS A 223 5.54 13.21 -11.44
N GLY A 224 4.46 13.92 -11.80
CA GLY A 224 4.36 14.62 -13.08
C GLY A 224 5.20 15.88 -13.14
N GLN A 225 5.30 16.60 -12.03
CA GLN A 225 6.12 17.80 -11.92
C GLN A 225 7.61 17.48 -12.06
N TYR A 226 8.06 16.37 -11.47
CA TYR A 226 9.48 15.93 -11.48
C TYR A 226 9.82 14.89 -12.55
N ASP A 227 8.85 14.54 -13.43
CA ASP A 227 9.00 13.55 -14.50
C ASP A 227 9.39 12.13 -14.01
N GLU A 228 8.89 11.73 -12.86
CA GLU A 228 9.18 10.46 -12.19
C GLU A 228 8.08 9.39 -12.34
N CYS A 229 6.89 9.77 -12.86
CA CYS A 229 5.73 8.86 -12.91
C CYS A 229 6.03 7.55 -13.66
N GLU A 230 6.91 7.57 -14.68
CA GLU A 230 7.28 6.37 -15.43
C GLU A 230 7.92 5.28 -14.56
N VAL A 231 8.76 5.69 -13.61
CA VAL A 231 9.44 4.77 -12.70
C VAL A 231 8.43 3.99 -11.88
N TYR A 232 7.44 4.68 -11.33
CA TYR A 232 6.39 4.05 -10.53
C TYR A 232 5.40 3.26 -11.38
N ALA A 233 4.97 3.80 -12.52
CA ALA A 233 4.05 3.12 -13.44
C ALA A 233 4.62 1.76 -13.89
N LYS A 234 5.90 1.73 -14.23
CA LYS A 234 6.61 0.50 -14.61
C LYS A 234 6.77 -0.46 -13.44
N ALA A 235 7.16 0.04 -12.26
CA ALA A 235 7.40 -0.81 -11.09
C ALA A 235 6.10 -1.43 -10.54
N PHE A 236 4.97 -0.70 -10.57
CA PHE A 236 3.72 -1.09 -9.94
C PHE A 236 2.59 -1.40 -10.94
N ASP A 237 2.93 -1.57 -12.23
CA ASP A 237 1.95 -1.98 -13.25
C ASP A 237 0.74 -1.03 -13.26
N ASP A 238 1.03 0.29 -13.34
CA ASP A 238 0.06 1.40 -13.33
C ASP A 238 -0.82 1.51 -12.06
N ARG A 239 -0.54 0.74 -11.01
CA ARG A 239 -1.21 0.93 -9.71
C ARG A 239 -0.53 2.06 -8.95
N VAL A 240 -0.78 3.26 -9.41
CA VAL A 240 -0.22 4.50 -8.87
C VAL A 240 -1.35 5.47 -8.61
N VAL A 241 -1.38 6.04 -7.42
CA VAL A 241 -2.16 7.22 -7.08
C VAL A 241 -1.19 8.38 -6.93
N ASP A 242 -1.44 9.47 -7.65
CA ASP A 242 -0.55 10.62 -7.76
C ASP A 242 -1.21 11.89 -7.27
N ILE A 243 -0.52 12.61 -6.42
CA ILE A 243 -0.94 13.87 -5.85
C ILE A 243 -0.05 14.98 -6.42
N GLU A 244 -0.64 15.91 -7.13
CA GLU A 244 0.04 17.11 -7.62
C GLU A 244 -0.35 18.32 -6.79
N TYR A 245 0.58 19.22 -6.53
CA TYR A 245 0.31 20.43 -5.74
C TYR A 245 0.25 21.69 -6.58
N THR A 246 0.60 21.62 -7.87
CA THR A 246 0.55 22.74 -8.80
C THR A 246 -0.30 22.42 -10.03
N ASP A 247 -0.85 23.46 -10.68
CA ASP A 247 -1.55 23.27 -11.96
C ASP A 247 -0.59 22.85 -13.08
N ALA A 248 0.67 23.20 -12.97
CA ALA A 248 1.69 22.78 -13.95
C ALA A 248 1.99 21.28 -13.81
N GLY A 249 2.21 20.80 -12.59
CA GLY A 249 2.38 19.38 -12.30
C GLY A 249 1.19 18.57 -12.76
N LEU A 250 -0.05 18.97 -12.37
CA LEU A 250 -1.27 18.31 -12.81
C LEU A 250 -1.39 18.21 -14.34
N ARG A 251 -1.03 19.30 -15.07
CA ARG A 251 -1.03 19.25 -16.54
C ARG A 251 0.01 18.28 -17.08
N ALA A 252 1.23 18.30 -16.52
CA ALA A 252 2.31 17.40 -16.92
C ALA A 252 1.96 15.93 -16.68
N ALA A 253 1.48 15.60 -15.46
CA ALA A 253 1.03 14.26 -15.11
C ALA A 253 -0.10 13.78 -16.05
N ARG A 254 -1.10 14.62 -16.31
CA ARG A 254 -2.23 14.25 -17.17
C ARG A 254 -1.88 14.08 -18.63
N ALA A 255 -0.98 14.91 -19.15
CA ALA A 255 -0.60 14.85 -20.56
C ALA A 255 0.02 13.51 -20.94
N ARG A 256 0.74 12.86 -20.01
CA ARG A 256 1.46 11.60 -20.27
C ARG A 256 0.80 10.39 -19.61
N TRP A 257 0.10 10.58 -18.51
CA TRP A 257 -0.36 9.50 -17.62
C TRP A 257 -1.86 9.54 -17.29
N GLY A 258 -2.59 10.54 -17.81
CA GLY A 258 -3.97 10.82 -17.43
C GLY A 258 -4.97 9.72 -17.77
N ASP A 259 -4.62 8.78 -18.64
CA ASP A 259 -5.40 7.60 -19.02
C ASP A 259 -4.93 6.29 -18.36
N ARG A 260 -3.87 6.36 -17.55
CA ARG A 260 -3.24 5.20 -16.91
C ARG A 260 -3.23 5.29 -15.39
N LEU A 261 -2.93 6.46 -14.82
CA LEU A 261 -2.76 6.66 -13.38
C LEU A 261 -3.98 7.35 -12.77
N SER A 262 -4.10 7.24 -11.45
CA SER A 262 -5.12 7.91 -10.65
C SER A 262 -4.56 9.23 -10.12
N ILE A 263 -4.92 10.37 -10.70
CA ILE A 263 -4.26 11.66 -10.47
C ILE A 263 -5.23 12.65 -9.86
N VAL A 264 -4.80 13.33 -8.78
CA VAL A 264 -5.51 14.45 -8.15
C VAL A 264 -4.55 15.59 -7.87
N ARG A 265 -5.00 16.86 -8.04
CA ARG A 265 -4.31 18.02 -7.48
C ARG A 265 -4.93 18.40 -6.15
N ARG A 266 -4.09 18.63 -5.14
CA ARG A 266 -4.48 19.14 -3.84
C ARG A 266 -3.71 20.44 -3.52
N ASP A 267 -4.14 21.15 -2.50
CA ASP A 267 -3.28 22.07 -1.78
C ASP A 267 -2.28 21.29 -0.90
N ARG A 268 -1.14 21.92 -0.54
CA ARG A 268 -0.07 21.24 0.24
C ARG A 268 -0.50 20.85 1.65
N ASP A 269 -1.43 21.58 2.25
CA ASP A 269 -1.94 21.27 3.59
C ASP A 269 -3.02 20.19 3.55
N VAL A 270 -3.37 19.71 2.35
CA VAL A 270 -4.44 18.72 2.11
C VAL A 270 -5.72 19.08 2.88
N SER A 271 -6.05 20.36 2.88
CA SER A 271 -7.12 20.95 3.71
C SER A 271 -8.52 20.44 3.31
N THR A 272 -9.48 20.56 4.24
CA THR A 272 -10.86 20.13 4.01
C THR A 272 -11.67 21.19 3.26
N PRO A 273 -12.77 20.81 2.56
CA PRO A 273 -13.68 21.75 1.93
C PRO A 273 -14.17 22.83 2.90
N GLY A 274 -14.14 24.09 2.48
CA GLY A 274 -14.50 25.25 3.30
C GLY A 274 -13.33 25.88 4.03
N SER A 275 -12.16 25.26 4.07
CA SER A 275 -10.94 25.87 4.59
C SER A 275 -10.36 26.88 3.59
N ALA A 276 -9.72 27.93 4.12
CA ALA A 276 -8.96 28.86 3.28
C ALA A 276 -7.84 28.09 2.57
N GLY A 277 -7.69 28.30 1.26
CA GLY A 277 -6.66 27.61 0.48
C GLY A 277 -7.02 26.21 -0.03
N TYR A 278 -8.21 25.66 0.33
CA TYR A 278 -8.63 24.37 -0.19
C TYR A 278 -8.58 24.30 -1.72
N VAL A 279 -7.88 23.31 -2.23
CA VAL A 279 -7.82 22.97 -3.64
C VAL A 279 -8.01 21.48 -3.83
N ARG A 280 -8.94 21.12 -4.71
CA ARG A 280 -9.06 19.78 -5.27
C ARG A 280 -9.41 19.89 -6.75
N LYS A 281 -8.55 19.33 -7.63
CA LYS A 281 -8.84 19.20 -9.06
C LYS A 281 -8.53 17.75 -9.47
N ALA A 282 -9.57 17.00 -9.80
CA ALA A 282 -9.46 15.69 -10.41
C ALA A 282 -9.80 15.79 -11.90
N ARG A 283 -9.62 14.71 -12.66
CA ARG A 283 -10.10 14.63 -14.05
C ARG A 283 -11.52 15.20 -14.10
N GLN A 284 -11.79 16.11 -15.02
CA GLN A 284 -13.18 16.49 -15.31
C GLN A 284 -13.89 15.20 -15.71
N GLU A 285 -14.77 14.74 -14.87
CA GLU A 285 -15.79 13.81 -15.30
C GLU A 285 -16.50 14.52 -16.44
N SER A 286 -16.43 13.94 -17.65
CA SER A 286 -17.33 14.34 -18.70
C SER A 286 -18.72 14.29 -18.08
N SER A 287 -19.27 15.46 -17.80
CA SER A 287 -20.67 15.60 -17.43
C SER A 287 -21.45 14.90 -18.52
N GLY A 288 -21.87 13.67 -18.28
CA GLY A 288 -22.87 12.95 -19.07
C GLY A 288 -24.23 13.60 -18.88
N GLY A 289 -24.27 14.91 -19.06
CA GLY A 289 -25.46 15.68 -19.29
C GLY A 289 -25.84 15.48 -20.74
N THR A 290 -26.72 14.52 -21.02
CA THR A 290 -27.55 14.54 -22.20
C THR A 290 -28.24 15.93 -22.25
N ALA A 291 -27.62 16.85 -22.95
CA ALA A 291 -28.31 18.07 -23.36
C ALA A 291 -29.46 17.62 -24.25
N VAL A 292 -30.63 17.49 -23.65
CA VAL A 292 -31.88 17.40 -24.39
C VAL A 292 -31.98 18.71 -25.19
N ARG A 293 -31.57 18.66 -26.45
CA ARG A 293 -31.81 19.75 -27.39
C ARG A 293 -33.31 19.89 -27.46
N ALA A 294 -33.85 20.94 -26.85
CA ALA A 294 -35.21 21.38 -27.09
C ALA A 294 -35.38 21.60 -28.61
N PRO A 295 -36.46 21.08 -29.22
CA PRO A 295 -36.69 21.29 -30.65
C PRO A 295 -36.90 22.77 -30.91
N TYR A 296 -36.02 23.34 -31.72
CA TYR A 296 -36.13 24.70 -32.23
C TYR A 296 -37.41 24.79 -33.09
N ARG A 297 -38.49 25.35 -32.54
CA ARG A 297 -39.70 25.70 -33.31
C ARG A 297 -39.34 26.85 -34.25
N ARG A 298 -39.22 26.55 -35.55
CA ARG A 298 -39.25 27.57 -36.61
C ARG A 298 -40.62 28.21 -36.61
N THR A 299 -40.70 29.44 -36.13
CA THR A 299 -41.87 30.29 -36.37
C THR A 299 -41.81 30.76 -37.83
N VAL A 300 -42.67 30.21 -38.65
CA VAL A 300 -42.89 30.69 -40.01
C VAL A 300 -43.66 32.00 -39.90
N VAL A 301 -43.00 33.12 -40.14
CA VAL A 301 -43.65 34.42 -40.29
C VAL A 301 -44.19 34.51 -41.73
N SER A 302 -45.48 34.31 -41.88
CA SER A 302 -46.22 34.57 -43.14
C SER A 302 -46.21 36.07 -43.37
N ARG A 303 -45.49 36.52 -44.39
CA ARG A 303 -45.65 37.89 -44.90
C ARG A 303 -46.86 37.93 -45.82
N CYS A 304 -47.92 38.55 -45.33
CA CYS A 304 -48.99 39.05 -46.21
C CYS A 304 -48.54 40.34 -46.89
N CYS A 305 -48.54 40.37 -48.21
CA CYS A 305 -48.42 41.57 -48.97
C CYS A 305 -49.73 42.37 -48.88
N PRO A 306 -49.70 43.68 -48.74
CA PRO A 306 -50.84 44.52 -49.15
C PRO A 306 -50.68 44.97 -50.60
N VAL A 307 -51.73 44.78 -51.37
CA VAL A 307 -51.98 45.44 -52.67
C VAL A 307 -52.52 46.83 -52.44
N ARG A 308 -51.94 47.79 -53.17
CA ARG A 308 -52.17 49.19 -53.44
C ARG A 308 -51.40 50.20 -52.66
#